data_2f6e1a39fb137072819f14fd513a44fc
#
_entry.id   2f6e1a39fb137072819f14fd513a44fc
#
_cell.length_a   1.000
_cell.length_b   1.000
_cell.length_c   1.000
_cell.angle_alpha   90.00
_cell.angle_beta   90.00
_cell.angle_gamma   90.00
#
_symmetry.space_group_name_H-M   'P 1'
#
loop_
_entity.id
_entity.type
_entity.pdbx_description
1 polymer ?
#
loop_
_entity_poly.entity_id
_entity_poly.type
_entity_poly.pdbx_seq_one_letter_code
_entity_poly.pdbx_strand_id
1 'polypeptide(L)'
;MSSKMAAQTAASTAAAPMGREQWSLLLLLSVLWGGSFLFVGIAIKELPPLTIVLVRVGLAATLLAPVLWMKGLALPATMAAWLPFVIMGALNNVIPFTLIAFGQQTVASGLASILNATTPLFTLIIAHIFTADEKLRSSRFAGVLIGIAGVGVLMGPEAIAGRTSSLLGMSLCLAGCISYGFAALWGRRLRSTP
;
A
#
# COMPACT_ATOMS: atom_id res chain seq x y z
N MET A 1 42.32 -3.60 19.50
CA MET A 1 40.97 -3.39 20.05
C MET A 1 39.93 -2.98 18.97
N SER A 2 40.32 -2.36 17.87
CA SER A 2 39.43 -1.83 16.82
C SER A 2 38.71 -2.92 15.98
N SER A 3 39.36 -4.04 15.65
CA SER A 3 38.79 -5.11 14.80
C SER A 3 37.62 -5.87 15.44
N LYS A 4 37.66 -6.10 16.77
CA LYS A 4 36.57 -6.76 17.50
C LYS A 4 35.32 -5.88 17.64
N MET A 5 35.51 -4.57 17.81
CA MET A 5 34.38 -3.62 17.81
C MET A 5 33.69 -3.51 16.44
N ALA A 6 34.44 -3.49 15.35
CA ALA A 6 33.90 -3.49 14.00
C ALA A 6 33.11 -4.77 13.67
N ALA A 7 33.60 -5.93 14.11
CA ALA A 7 32.88 -7.21 13.97
C ALA A 7 31.60 -7.29 14.81
N GLN A 8 31.58 -6.72 16.01
CA GLN A 8 30.40 -6.65 16.84
C GLN A 8 29.33 -5.69 16.29
N THR A 9 29.75 -4.57 15.68
CA THR A 9 28.83 -3.62 15.04
C THR A 9 28.22 -4.22 13.77
N ALA A 10 28.99 -5.02 13.00
CA ALA A 10 28.48 -5.72 11.81
C ALA A 10 27.51 -6.86 12.15
N ALA A 11 27.70 -7.55 13.28
CA ALA A 11 26.79 -8.60 13.73
C ALA A 11 25.44 -8.07 14.26
N SER A 12 25.40 -6.79 14.66
CA SER A 12 24.17 -6.13 15.17
C SER A 12 23.19 -5.72 14.07
N THR A 13 23.58 -5.81 12.79
CA THR A 13 22.70 -5.45 11.65
C THR A 13 22.04 -6.64 10.96
N ALA A 14 22.32 -7.87 11.39
CA ALA A 14 21.58 -9.04 10.93
C ALA A 14 20.20 -9.01 11.56
N ALA A 15 19.15 -8.81 10.73
CA ALA A 15 17.76 -8.90 11.20
C ALA A 15 17.55 -10.23 11.91
N ALA A 16 17.08 -10.19 13.17
CA ALA A 16 16.79 -11.42 13.92
C ALA A 16 15.81 -12.30 13.11
N PRO A 17 15.99 -13.63 13.11
CA PRO A 17 15.08 -14.52 12.40
C PRO A 17 13.65 -14.34 12.94
N MET A 18 12.68 -14.31 12.04
CA MET A 18 11.28 -14.16 12.42
C MET A 18 10.82 -15.32 13.28
N GLY A 19 10.30 -15.02 14.48
CA GLY A 19 9.72 -15.99 15.38
C GLY A 19 8.33 -16.46 14.92
N ARG A 20 7.78 -17.45 15.65
CA ARG A 20 6.44 -18.02 15.33
C ARG A 20 5.34 -16.98 15.39
N GLU A 21 5.42 -16.04 16.33
CA GLU A 21 4.44 -14.95 16.48
C GLU A 21 4.43 -14.04 15.25
N GLN A 22 5.61 -13.61 14.77
CA GLN A 22 5.73 -12.77 13.57
C GLN A 22 5.22 -13.50 12.33
N TRP A 23 5.48 -14.80 12.22
CA TRP A 23 4.95 -15.63 11.13
C TRP A 23 3.43 -15.74 11.18
N SER A 24 2.85 -16.00 12.37
CA SER A 24 1.38 -16.07 12.52
C SER A 24 0.68 -14.75 12.19
N LEU A 25 1.25 -13.62 12.65
CA LEU A 25 0.74 -12.29 12.31
C LEU A 25 0.85 -12.00 10.81
N LEU A 26 1.96 -12.39 10.17
CA LEU A 26 2.14 -12.23 8.73
C LEU A 26 1.10 -13.04 7.95
N LEU A 27 0.88 -14.29 8.31
CA LEU A 27 -0.13 -15.15 7.67
C LEU A 27 -1.53 -14.59 7.86
N LEU A 28 -1.88 -14.18 9.09
CA LEU A 28 -3.17 -13.55 9.37
C LEU A 28 -3.37 -12.29 8.54
N LEU A 29 -2.36 -11.42 8.50
CA LEU A 29 -2.40 -10.21 7.69
C LEU A 29 -2.58 -10.53 6.19
N SER A 30 -1.88 -11.55 5.69
CA SER A 30 -1.97 -11.98 4.29
C SER A 30 -3.38 -12.47 3.94
N VAL A 31 -4.01 -13.23 4.83
CA VAL A 31 -5.40 -13.72 4.65
C VAL A 31 -6.39 -12.55 4.69
N LEU A 32 -6.26 -11.64 5.66
CA LEU A 32 -7.14 -10.48 5.78
C LEU A 32 -7.00 -9.53 4.58
N TRP A 33 -5.76 -9.29 4.15
CA TRP A 33 -5.48 -8.39 3.03
C TRP A 33 -5.92 -8.99 1.70
N GLY A 34 -5.56 -10.26 1.44
CA GLY A 34 -5.98 -10.98 0.24
C GLY A 34 -7.50 -11.16 0.18
N GLY A 35 -8.12 -11.54 1.30
CA GLY A 35 -9.58 -11.64 1.45
C GLY A 35 -10.31 -10.34 1.14
N SER A 36 -9.71 -9.18 1.45
CA SER A 36 -10.26 -7.88 1.12
C SER A 36 -10.53 -7.69 -0.38
N PHE A 37 -9.62 -8.14 -1.25
CA PHE A 37 -9.83 -8.08 -2.71
C PHE A 37 -10.97 -8.98 -3.16
N LEU A 38 -11.08 -10.18 -2.56
CA LEU A 38 -12.17 -11.09 -2.85
C LEU A 38 -13.53 -10.48 -2.48
N PHE A 39 -13.66 -9.95 -1.26
CA PHE A 39 -14.90 -9.34 -0.80
C PHE A 39 -15.29 -8.10 -1.62
N VAL A 40 -14.34 -7.25 -2.00
CA VAL A 40 -14.60 -6.13 -2.90
C VAL A 40 -15.06 -6.66 -4.27
N GLY A 41 -14.43 -7.70 -4.82
CA GLY A 41 -14.81 -8.29 -6.11
C GLY A 41 -16.19 -8.96 -6.08
N ILE A 42 -16.67 -9.41 -4.93
CA ILE A 42 -18.06 -9.89 -4.76
C ILE A 42 -19.02 -8.70 -4.65
N ALA A 43 -18.71 -7.74 -3.79
CA ALA A 43 -19.58 -6.59 -3.50
C ALA A 43 -19.79 -5.69 -4.72
N ILE A 44 -18.78 -5.56 -5.61
CA ILE A 44 -18.85 -4.68 -6.79
C ILE A 44 -19.84 -5.15 -7.86
N LYS A 45 -20.33 -6.39 -7.74
CA LYS A 45 -21.36 -6.92 -8.61
C LYS A 45 -22.74 -6.32 -8.31
N GLU A 46 -22.94 -5.91 -7.06
CA GLU A 46 -24.23 -5.44 -6.54
C GLU A 46 -24.19 -3.96 -6.12
N LEU A 47 -23.02 -3.46 -5.74
CA LEU A 47 -22.85 -2.12 -5.17
C LEU A 47 -21.92 -1.25 -6.00
N PRO A 48 -22.23 0.06 -6.14
CA PRO A 48 -21.30 1.01 -6.76
C PRO A 48 -19.96 1.08 -6.01
N PRO A 49 -18.83 1.26 -6.72
CA PRO A 49 -17.50 1.34 -6.11
C PRO A 49 -17.39 2.34 -4.96
N LEU A 50 -17.95 3.54 -5.13
CA LEU A 50 -17.90 4.59 -4.11
C LEU A 50 -18.67 4.21 -2.85
N THR A 51 -19.79 3.49 -2.98
CA THR A 51 -20.54 2.98 -1.82
C THR A 51 -19.71 1.98 -1.02
N ILE A 52 -19.02 1.07 -1.71
CA ILE A 52 -18.13 0.09 -1.06
C ILE A 52 -17.03 0.79 -0.28
N VAL A 53 -16.40 1.81 -0.90
CA VAL A 53 -15.34 2.59 -0.25
C VAL A 53 -15.87 3.36 0.96
N LEU A 54 -17.02 4.02 0.82
CA LEU A 54 -17.65 4.78 1.90
C LEU A 54 -17.99 3.87 3.09
N VAL A 55 -18.64 2.74 2.84
CA VAL A 55 -18.99 1.77 3.89
C VAL A 55 -17.73 1.22 4.56
N ARG A 56 -16.72 0.85 3.79
CA ARG A 56 -15.45 0.31 4.31
C ARG A 56 -14.73 1.31 5.21
N VAL A 57 -14.55 2.55 4.75
CA VAL A 57 -13.86 3.60 5.50
C VAL A 57 -14.72 4.06 6.70
N GLY A 58 -16.03 4.19 6.51
CA GLY A 58 -16.97 4.58 7.56
C GLY A 58 -17.02 3.55 8.69
N LEU A 59 -17.15 2.25 8.37
CA LEU A 59 -17.12 1.19 9.37
C LEU A 59 -15.79 1.16 10.13
N ALA A 60 -14.66 1.30 9.43
CA ALA A 60 -13.36 1.36 10.07
C ALA A 60 -13.26 2.55 11.03
N ALA A 61 -13.74 3.72 10.64
CA ALA A 61 -13.75 4.92 11.48
C ALA A 61 -14.62 4.74 12.72
N THR A 62 -15.84 4.19 12.57
CA THR A 62 -16.76 3.97 13.69
C THR A 62 -16.24 2.93 14.68
N LEU A 63 -15.56 1.88 14.20
CA LEU A 63 -14.96 0.85 15.06
C LEU A 63 -13.68 1.34 15.77
N LEU A 64 -12.93 2.22 15.15
CA LEU A 64 -11.69 2.75 15.73
C LEU A 64 -11.91 3.94 16.68
N ALA A 65 -12.98 4.71 16.51
CA ALA A 65 -13.28 5.87 17.36
C ALA A 65 -13.36 5.52 18.86
N PRO A 66 -14.06 4.44 19.29
CA PRO A 66 -14.08 4.04 20.70
C PRO A 66 -12.68 3.69 21.23
N VAL A 67 -11.83 3.09 20.41
CA VAL A 67 -10.45 2.72 20.81
C VAL A 67 -9.62 3.97 21.11
N LEU A 68 -9.80 5.06 20.34
CA LEU A 68 -9.15 6.34 20.62
C LEU A 68 -9.58 6.90 21.98
N TRP A 69 -10.88 6.88 22.26
CA TRP A 69 -11.41 7.34 23.54
C TRP A 69 -10.93 6.50 24.72
N MET A 70 -10.92 5.18 24.57
CA MET A 70 -10.43 4.27 25.62
C MET A 70 -8.93 4.48 25.91
N LYS A 71 -8.14 4.90 24.92
CA LYS A 71 -6.73 5.22 25.10
C LYS A 71 -6.47 6.66 25.56
N GLY A 72 -7.51 7.47 25.78
CA GLY A 72 -7.37 8.87 26.19
C GLY A 72 -6.71 9.76 25.14
N LEU A 73 -6.71 9.35 23.86
CA LEU A 73 -6.10 10.13 22.78
C LEU A 73 -7.05 11.24 22.35
N ALA A 74 -6.60 12.50 22.48
CA ALA A 74 -7.36 13.64 22.03
C ALA A 74 -7.29 13.78 20.50
N LEU A 75 -8.42 14.11 19.89
CA LEU A 75 -8.46 14.48 18.47
C LEU A 75 -7.88 15.88 18.27
N PRO A 76 -7.31 16.18 17.10
CA PRO A 76 -6.80 17.51 16.79
C PRO A 76 -7.87 18.60 16.99
N ALA A 77 -7.55 19.65 17.74
CA ALA A 77 -8.49 20.71 18.08
C ALA A 77 -8.69 21.76 16.97
N THR A 78 -7.78 21.84 16.00
CA THR A 78 -7.82 22.85 14.94
C THR A 78 -7.92 22.21 13.56
N MET A 79 -8.58 22.89 12.61
CA MET A 79 -8.67 22.42 11.21
C MET A 79 -7.28 22.28 10.56
N ALA A 80 -6.34 23.13 10.89
CA ALA A 80 -4.96 23.03 10.40
C ALA A 80 -4.28 21.73 10.87
N ALA A 81 -4.52 21.29 12.10
CA ALA A 81 -3.99 20.04 12.65
C ALA A 81 -4.64 18.79 12.03
N TRP A 82 -5.83 18.90 11.43
CA TRP A 82 -6.47 17.81 10.68
C TRP A 82 -5.89 17.62 9.28
N LEU A 83 -5.35 18.66 8.66
CA LEU A 83 -4.89 18.63 7.27
C LEU A 83 -3.91 17.46 6.98
N PRO A 84 -2.87 17.21 7.79
CA PRO A 84 -1.97 16.08 7.57
C PRO A 84 -2.67 14.72 7.59
N PHE A 85 -3.68 14.55 8.46
CA PHE A 85 -4.44 13.30 8.56
C PHE A 85 -5.42 13.14 7.40
N VAL A 86 -6.04 14.23 6.93
CA VAL A 86 -6.90 14.23 5.75
C VAL A 86 -6.11 13.85 4.50
N ILE A 87 -4.91 14.43 4.31
CA ILE A 87 -4.01 14.06 3.20
C ILE A 87 -3.62 12.58 3.30
N MET A 88 -3.25 12.11 4.50
CA MET A 88 -2.93 10.71 4.72
C MET A 88 -4.12 9.79 4.42
N GLY A 89 -5.31 10.14 4.90
CA GLY A 89 -6.55 9.40 4.65
C GLY A 89 -6.91 9.35 3.17
N ALA A 90 -6.76 10.46 2.46
CA ALA A 90 -6.97 10.52 1.01
C ALA A 90 -5.98 9.61 0.26
N LEU A 91 -4.68 9.77 0.50
CA LEU A 91 -3.62 9.04 -0.20
C LEU A 91 -3.58 7.55 0.14
N ASN A 92 -3.91 7.16 1.38
CA ASN A 92 -3.79 5.79 1.85
C ASN A 92 -5.09 4.99 1.81
N ASN A 93 -6.24 5.66 1.72
CA ASN A 93 -7.54 4.97 1.76
C ASN A 93 -8.46 5.41 0.62
N VAL A 94 -8.88 6.67 0.57
CA VAL A 94 -9.93 7.10 -0.36
C VAL A 94 -9.53 6.91 -1.82
N ILE A 95 -8.38 7.46 -2.21
CA ILE A 95 -7.90 7.39 -3.60
C ILE A 95 -7.62 5.94 -4.02
N PRO A 96 -6.74 5.17 -3.33
CA PRO A 96 -6.40 3.84 -3.79
C PRO A 96 -7.58 2.87 -3.71
N PHE A 97 -8.42 2.92 -2.67
CA PHE A 97 -9.58 2.04 -2.59
C PHE A 97 -10.57 2.32 -3.70
N THR A 98 -10.79 3.59 -4.05
CA THR A 98 -11.66 3.98 -5.16
C THR A 98 -11.11 3.48 -6.49
N LEU A 99 -9.84 3.74 -6.76
CA LEU A 99 -9.19 3.32 -8.01
C LEU A 99 -9.19 1.78 -8.16
N ILE A 100 -8.85 1.05 -7.10
CA ILE A 100 -8.85 -0.41 -7.12
C ILE A 100 -10.29 -0.95 -7.26
N ALA A 101 -11.27 -0.37 -6.59
CA ALA A 101 -12.66 -0.80 -6.72
C ALA A 101 -13.20 -0.56 -8.14
N PHE A 102 -12.92 0.56 -8.77
CA PHE A 102 -13.24 0.78 -10.19
C PHE A 102 -12.47 -0.18 -11.09
N GLY A 103 -11.19 -0.44 -10.81
CA GLY A 103 -10.39 -1.41 -11.55
C GLY A 103 -10.98 -2.82 -11.51
N GLN A 104 -11.46 -3.25 -10.35
CA GLN A 104 -12.06 -4.58 -10.17
C GLN A 104 -13.42 -4.77 -10.87
N GLN A 105 -14.02 -3.73 -11.43
CA GLN A 105 -15.19 -3.91 -12.30
C GLN A 105 -14.85 -4.66 -13.60
N THR A 106 -13.60 -4.60 -14.05
CA THR A 106 -13.13 -5.23 -15.28
C THR A 106 -11.96 -6.18 -15.08
N VAL A 107 -11.38 -6.21 -13.86
CA VAL A 107 -10.21 -7.01 -13.50
C VAL A 107 -10.58 -7.97 -12.37
N ALA A 108 -10.25 -9.25 -12.53
CA ALA A 108 -10.48 -10.26 -11.50
C ALA A 108 -9.71 -9.92 -10.20
N SER A 109 -10.32 -10.24 -9.04
CA SER A 109 -9.75 -9.94 -7.71
C SER A 109 -8.32 -10.47 -7.52
N GLY A 110 -8.04 -11.68 -8.05
CA GLY A 110 -6.69 -12.25 -8.00
C GLY A 110 -5.67 -11.41 -8.75
N LEU A 111 -6.01 -10.94 -9.96
CA LEU A 111 -5.15 -10.07 -10.75
C LEU A 111 -4.97 -8.70 -10.09
N ALA A 112 -6.05 -8.12 -9.56
CA ALA A 112 -5.98 -6.86 -8.82
C ALA A 112 -5.07 -6.97 -7.58
N SER A 113 -5.09 -8.10 -6.87
CA SER A 113 -4.20 -8.33 -5.73
C SER A 113 -2.74 -8.48 -6.14
N ILE A 114 -2.44 -9.13 -7.28
CA ILE A 114 -1.09 -9.24 -7.84
C ILE A 114 -0.58 -7.85 -8.26
N LEU A 115 -1.40 -7.06 -8.96
CA LEU A 115 -1.05 -5.68 -9.30
C LEU A 115 -0.79 -4.85 -8.05
N ASN A 116 -1.60 -5.00 -6.99
CA ASN A 116 -1.39 -4.30 -5.74
C ASN A 116 -0.09 -4.70 -5.03
N ALA A 117 0.41 -5.92 -5.23
CA ALA A 117 1.71 -6.35 -4.70
C ALA A 117 2.90 -5.58 -5.32
N THR A 118 2.68 -4.79 -6.37
CA THR A 118 3.70 -3.87 -6.93
C THR A 118 3.85 -2.57 -6.12
N THR A 119 3.03 -2.33 -5.10
CA THR A 119 3.12 -1.14 -4.24
C THR A 119 4.54 -0.85 -3.72
N PRO A 120 5.33 -1.82 -3.23
CA PRO A 120 6.70 -1.56 -2.81
C PRO A 120 7.60 -1.03 -3.93
N LEU A 121 7.35 -1.42 -5.18
CA LEU A 121 8.07 -0.95 -6.35
C LEU A 121 7.84 0.55 -6.56
N PHE A 122 6.57 0.98 -6.59
CA PHE A 122 6.23 2.40 -6.72
C PHE A 122 6.70 3.21 -5.51
N THR A 123 6.59 2.67 -4.30
CA THR A 123 7.11 3.32 -3.09
C THR A 123 8.61 3.58 -3.20
N LEU A 124 9.37 2.63 -3.70
CA LEU A 124 10.81 2.76 -3.88
C LEU A 124 11.18 3.80 -4.96
N ILE A 125 10.45 3.81 -6.08
CA ILE A 125 10.63 4.80 -7.16
C ILE A 125 10.33 6.22 -6.63
N ILE A 126 9.20 6.39 -5.95
CA ILE A 126 8.79 7.68 -5.39
C ILE A 126 9.78 8.16 -4.32
N ALA A 127 10.22 7.26 -3.44
CA ALA A 127 11.24 7.59 -2.44
C ALA A 127 12.56 8.03 -3.12
N HIS A 128 13.00 7.34 -4.17
CA HIS A 128 14.19 7.71 -4.92
C HIS A 128 14.12 9.11 -5.55
N ILE A 129 12.96 9.48 -6.08
CA ILE A 129 12.74 10.77 -6.73
C ILE A 129 12.63 11.91 -5.70
N PHE A 130 11.87 11.68 -4.62
CA PHE A 130 11.46 12.74 -3.70
C PHE A 130 12.25 12.80 -2.39
N THR A 131 13.17 11.85 -2.13
CA THR A 131 14.02 11.87 -0.93
C THR A 131 15.50 11.82 -1.29
N ALA A 132 16.33 12.50 -0.49
CA ALA A 132 17.80 12.47 -0.66
C ALA A 132 18.41 11.18 -0.08
N ASP A 133 17.77 10.62 0.95
CA ASP A 133 18.33 9.55 1.78
C ASP A 133 18.14 8.16 1.18
N GLU A 134 17.13 7.96 0.31
CA GLU A 134 16.82 6.67 -0.28
C GLU A 134 17.16 6.60 -1.78
N LYS A 135 18.45 6.74 -2.08
CA LYS A 135 18.91 6.52 -3.46
C LYS A 135 18.91 5.02 -3.80
N LEU A 136 18.41 4.71 -5.00
CA LEU A 136 18.43 3.35 -5.54
C LEU A 136 19.88 2.86 -5.67
N ARG A 137 20.21 1.82 -4.94
CA ARG A 137 21.43 1.04 -5.21
C ARG A 137 21.18 0.16 -6.44
N SER A 138 22.26 -0.25 -7.14
CA SER A 138 22.17 -1.05 -8.37
C SER A 138 21.30 -2.30 -8.23
N SER A 139 21.36 -3.01 -7.09
CA SER A 139 20.55 -4.19 -6.84
C SER A 139 19.04 -3.86 -6.72
N ARG A 140 18.69 -2.75 -6.11
CA ARG A 140 17.29 -2.29 -6.00
C ARG A 140 16.78 -1.81 -7.34
N PHE A 141 17.62 -1.16 -8.14
CA PHE A 141 17.30 -0.73 -9.50
C PHE A 141 17.00 -1.92 -10.41
N ALA A 142 17.80 -2.98 -10.34
CA ALA A 142 17.53 -4.21 -11.08
C ALA A 142 16.19 -4.84 -10.68
N GLY A 143 15.87 -4.86 -9.37
CA GLY A 143 14.57 -5.33 -8.87
C GLY A 143 13.39 -4.49 -9.40
N VAL A 144 13.55 -3.17 -9.50
CA VAL A 144 12.56 -2.27 -10.09
C VAL A 144 12.33 -2.60 -11.57
N LEU A 145 13.39 -2.78 -12.34
CA LEU A 145 13.29 -3.12 -13.76
C LEU A 145 12.60 -4.48 -13.99
N ILE A 146 12.97 -5.49 -13.20
CA ILE A 146 12.33 -6.82 -13.27
C ILE A 146 10.85 -6.71 -12.89
N GLY A 147 10.51 -5.92 -11.86
CA GLY A 147 9.13 -5.69 -11.45
C GLY A 147 8.30 -5.00 -12.53
N ILE A 148 8.83 -3.96 -13.18
CA ILE A 148 8.17 -3.28 -14.31
C ILE A 148 7.98 -4.24 -15.49
N ALA A 149 8.99 -5.03 -15.82
CA ALA A 149 8.90 -6.04 -16.86
C ALA A 149 7.82 -7.08 -16.53
N GLY A 150 7.75 -7.54 -15.27
CA GLY A 150 6.69 -8.44 -14.79
C GLY A 150 5.28 -7.87 -14.96
N VAL A 151 5.07 -6.58 -14.64
CA VAL A 151 3.80 -5.88 -14.90
C VAL A 151 3.50 -5.84 -16.40
N GLY A 152 4.50 -5.56 -17.25
CA GLY A 152 4.35 -5.57 -18.70
C GLY A 152 3.93 -6.94 -19.24
N VAL A 153 4.54 -8.01 -18.75
CA VAL A 153 4.16 -9.40 -19.12
C VAL A 153 2.73 -9.70 -18.66
N LEU A 154 2.34 -9.24 -17.47
CA LEU A 154 1.00 -9.47 -16.93
C LEU A 154 -0.10 -8.75 -17.72
N MET A 155 0.19 -7.53 -18.18
CA MET A 155 -0.76 -6.71 -18.96
C MET A 155 -0.73 -7.02 -20.46
N GLY A 156 0.34 -7.63 -20.94
CA GLY A 156 0.58 -7.87 -22.38
C GLY A 156 -0.51 -8.65 -23.10
N PRO A 157 -1.03 -9.77 -22.56
CA PRO A 157 -2.10 -10.53 -23.19
C PRO A 157 -3.37 -9.73 -23.42
N GLU A 158 -3.77 -8.87 -22.46
CA GLU A 158 -4.94 -8.01 -22.58
C GLU A 158 -4.73 -6.89 -23.59
N ALA A 159 -3.49 -6.35 -23.66
CA ALA A 159 -3.13 -5.35 -24.66
C ALA A 159 -3.16 -5.93 -26.09
N ILE A 160 -2.60 -7.13 -26.29
CA ILE A 160 -2.59 -7.83 -27.57
C ILE A 160 -4.01 -8.20 -28.01
N ALA A 161 -4.86 -8.62 -27.07
CA ALA A 161 -6.25 -8.95 -27.33
C ALA A 161 -7.16 -7.74 -27.57
N GLY A 162 -6.63 -6.52 -27.47
CA GLY A 162 -7.40 -5.27 -27.64
C GLY A 162 -8.46 -5.01 -26.56
N ARG A 163 -8.32 -5.64 -25.39
CA ARG A 163 -9.27 -5.49 -24.26
C ARG A 163 -9.02 -4.21 -23.48
N THR A 164 -9.39 -3.08 -24.05
CA THR A 164 -9.15 -1.75 -23.49
C THR A 164 -9.77 -1.54 -22.11
N SER A 165 -10.96 -2.11 -21.85
CA SER A 165 -11.61 -2.03 -20.53
C SER A 165 -10.79 -2.73 -19.43
N SER A 166 -10.21 -3.89 -19.72
CA SER A 166 -9.33 -4.61 -18.79
C SER A 166 -8.02 -3.87 -18.57
N LEU A 167 -7.43 -3.29 -19.62
CA LEU A 167 -6.23 -2.45 -19.49
C LEU A 167 -6.47 -1.20 -18.64
N LEU A 168 -7.62 -0.54 -18.82
CA LEU A 168 -8.02 0.59 -17.98
C LEU A 168 -8.12 0.14 -16.50
N GLY A 169 -8.79 -0.98 -16.24
CA GLY A 169 -8.92 -1.52 -14.89
C GLY A 169 -7.58 -1.85 -14.24
N MET A 170 -6.65 -2.46 -14.98
CA MET A 170 -5.29 -2.72 -14.50
C MET A 170 -4.54 -1.41 -14.22
N SER A 171 -4.66 -0.41 -15.09
CA SER A 171 -4.04 0.91 -14.90
C SER A 171 -4.58 1.64 -13.67
N LEU A 172 -5.89 1.51 -13.38
CA LEU A 172 -6.50 2.04 -12.16
C LEU A 172 -5.94 1.34 -10.91
N CYS A 173 -5.76 0.03 -10.93
CA CYS A 173 -5.11 -0.69 -9.83
C CYS A 173 -3.67 -0.21 -9.60
N LEU A 174 -2.88 -0.03 -10.66
CA LEU A 174 -1.52 0.50 -10.57
C LEU A 174 -1.48 1.96 -10.08
N ALA A 175 -2.43 2.80 -10.51
CA ALA A 175 -2.56 4.16 -10.00
C ALA A 175 -2.87 4.18 -8.49
N GLY A 176 -3.63 3.21 -7.99
CA GLY A 176 -3.82 2.98 -6.56
C GLY A 176 -2.49 2.68 -5.84
N CYS A 177 -1.62 1.86 -6.44
CA CYS A 177 -0.30 1.56 -5.89
C CYS A 177 0.61 2.79 -5.83
N ILE A 178 0.53 3.67 -6.83
CA ILE A 178 1.24 4.96 -6.85
C ILE A 178 0.75 5.84 -5.68
N SER A 179 -0.55 5.89 -5.45
CA SER A 179 -1.13 6.63 -4.31
C SER A 179 -0.58 6.12 -2.98
N TYR A 180 -0.50 4.80 -2.78
CA TYR A 180 0.14 4.21 -1.60
C TYR A 180 1.62 4.60 -1.46
N GLY A 181 2.35 4.69 -2.57
CA GLY A 181 3.73 5.17 -2.56
C GLY A 181 3.86 6.60 -2.03
N PHE A 182 2.97 7.50 -2.47
CA PHE A 182 2.91 8.86 -1.93
C PHE A 182 2.44 8.89 -0.47
N ALA A 183 1.50 8.03 -0.08
CA ALA A 183 1.09 7.89 1.32
C ALA A 183 2.25 7.48 2.21
N ALA A 184 3.08 6.53 1.77
CA ALA A 184 4.27 6.11 2.50
C ALA A 184 5.28 7.26 2.69
N LEU A 185 5.48 8.07 1.66
CA LEU A 185 6.33 9.27 1.72
C LEU A 185 5.75 10.31 2.69
N TRP A 186 4.45 10.57 2.61
CA TRP A 186 3.75 11.50 3.51
C TRP A 186 3.79 11.04 4.96
N GLY A 187 3.60 9.74 5.21
CA GLY A 187 3.63 9.16 6.55
C GLY A 187 4.98 9.34 7.28
N ARG A 188 6.09 9.47 6.55
CA ARG A 188 7.40 9.79 7.15
C ARG A 188 7.42 11.19 7.72
N ARG A 189 6.80 12.16 7.04
CA ARG A 189 6.69 13.54 7.53
C ARG A 189 5.85 13.61 8.80
N LEU A 190 4.82 12.79 8.92
CA LEU A 190 3.99 12.73 10.13
C LEU A 190 4.74 12.22 11.36
N ARG A 191 5.71 11.29 11.18
CA ARG A 191 6.54 10.77 12.27
C ARG A 191 7.54 11.78 12.83
N SER A 192 7.91 12.78 12.05
CA SER A 192 8.85 13.84 12.44
C SER A 192 8.15 15.05 13.09
N THR A 193 6.83 15.01 13.18
CA THR A 193 6.04 16.07 13.86
C THR A 193 5.89 15.67 15.34
N PRO A 194 6.33 16.49 16.29
CA PRO A 194 6.25 16.19 17.72
C PRO A 194 4.81 16.06 18.22
#